data_eeb410877e33376793a35dcdccb203c0
#
_entry.id   eeb410877e33376793a35dcdccb203c0
#
_cell.length_a   1.000
_cell.length_b   1.000
_cell.length_c   1.000
_cell.angle_alpha   90.00
_cell.angle_beta   90.00
_cell.angle_gamma   90.00
#
_symmetry.space_group_name_H-M   'P 1'
#
loop_
_entity.id
_entity.type
_entity.pdbx_description
1 polymer ?
#
loop_
_entity_poly.entity_id
_entity_poly.type
_entity_poly.pdbx_seq_one_letter_code
_entity_poly.pdbx_strand_id
1 'polypeptide(L)'
;MNPVLDGIYGMFPESPHQKLVEKEYDPATLYDWDRYDNAKVDAFLLCFANRSGSTYLANHMASLGVFSERTLHNNFEYFTGPIILNFLRQNPDARFPEFMAHLIKNFTSQSGYFSAKLSIDIVVWLTRTGAMARCFRAPRFLTIIRRNIIAQAISHVIAMQTSQWTSLKRTKDATLTFNPDEIAASVRRIAVGRALSEVFFTFHGITPIEFVYEDIVADPTLIRTTLSGIVDPSRMNNVPPPLRLERQATGLNAEWEERFRQLFPKLVADVGSPA
;
A
#
# COMPACT_ATOMS: atom_id res chain seq x y z
N MET A 1 1.45 -18.67 23.19
CA MET A 1 0.80 -17.50 22.53
C MET A 1 -0.48 -17.17 23.30
N ASN A 2 -0.90 -15.91 23.34
CA ASN A 2 -2.12 -15.52 24.09
C ASN A 2 -3.35 -15.81 23.23
N PRO A 3 -4.31 -16.68 23.69
CA PRO A 3 -5.49 -17.05 22.89
C PRO A 3 -6.34 -15.87 22.40
N VAL A 4 -6.35 -14.76 23.16
CA VAL A 4 -7.04 -13.53 22.76
C VAL A 4 -6.38 -12.90 21.55
N LEU A 5 -5.04 -12.85 21.51
CA LEU A 5 -4.28 -12.33 20.37
C LEU A 5 -4.46 -13.21 19.13
N ASP A 6 -4.48 -14.53 19.30
CA ASP A 6 -4.72 -15.45 18.19
C ASP A 6 -6.12 -15.28 17.60
N GLY A 7 -7.14 -15.05 18.45
CA GLY A 7 -8.50 -14.73 18.00
C GLY A 7 -8.58 -13.40 17.25
N ILE A 8 -7.89 -12.37 17.74
CA ILE A 8 -7.82 -11.06 17.08
C ILE A 8 -7.14 -11.15 15.72
N TYR A 9 -5.97 -11.78 15.65
CA TYR A 9 -5.26 -11.95 14.39
C TYR A 9 -5.98 -12.89 13.41
N GLY A 10 -6.83 -13.80 13.90
CA GLY A 10 -7.69 -14.65 13.07
C GLY A 10 -8.73 -13.89 12.24
N MET A 11 -9.03 -12.63 12.59
CA MET A 11 -9.92 -11.78 11.77
C MET A 11 -9.25 -11.28 10.48
N PHE A 12 -7.93 -11.27 10.43
CA PHE A 12 -7.20 -10.78 9.26
C PHE A 12 -6.95 -11.92 8.26
N PRO A 13 -7.18 -11.67 6.97
CA PRO A 13 -6.85 -12.65 5.96
C PRO A 13 -5.33 -12.87 5.93
N GLU A 14 -4.94 -14.10 5.76
CA GLU A 14 -3.55 -14.44 5.51
C GLU A 14 -3.09 -13.90 4.16
N SER A 15 -1.93 -13.27 4.12
CA SER A 15 -1.42 -12.67 2.89
C SER A 15 -1.17 -13.74 1.82
N PRO A 16 -1.66 -13.55 0.58
CA PRO A 16 -1.31 -14.41 -0.53
C PRO A 16 0.21 -14.47 -0.77
N HIS A 17 0.92 -13.41 -0.45
CA HIS A 17 2.37 -13.31 -0.57
C HIS A 17 3.07 -14.15 0.50
N GLN A 18 2.56 -14.12 1.73
CA GLN A 18 3.01 -15.00 2.82
C GLN A 18 2.83 -16.47 2.45
N LYS A 19 1.61 -16.87 2.04
CA LYS A 19 1.33 -18.23 1.60
C LYS A 19 2.27 -18.73 0.52
N LEU A 20 2.57 -17.87 -0.44
CA LEU A 20 3.47 -18.22 -1.53
C LEU A 20 4.89 -18.49 -1.04
N VAL A 21 5.40 -17.70 -0.09
CA VAL A 21 6.73 -17.87 0.48
C VAL A 21 6.79 -19.08 1.41
N GLU A 22 5.83 -19.24 2.29
CA GLU A 22 5.77 -20.34 3.27
C GLU A 22 5.44 -21.70 2.64
N LYS A 23 5.01 -21.72 1.37
CA LYS A 23 4.90 -22.96 0.60
C LYS A 23 6.26 -23.52 0.21
N GLU A 24 7.27 -22.67 0.02
CA GLU A 24 8.62 -23.07 -0.42
C GLU A 24 9.63 -23.14 0.73
N TYR A 25 9.37 -22.41 1.82
CA TYR A 25 10.28 -22.30 2.96
C TYR A 25 9.54 -22.59 4.27
N ASP A 26 10.12 -23.42 5.11
CA ASP A 26 9.56 -23.71 6.45
C ASP A 26 9.56 -22.45 7.33
N PRO A 27 8.38 -22.00 7.81
CA PRO A 27 8.27 -20.81 8.65
C PRO A 27 9.16 -20.82 9.90
N ALA A 28 9.38 -22.00 10.50
CA ALA A 28 10.19 -22.11 11.73
C ALA A 28 11.65 -21.69 11.49
N THR A 29 12.17 -21.96 10.30
CA THR A 29 13.54 -21.57 9.92
C THR A 29 13.59 -20.26 9.16
N LEU A 30 12.53 -19.95 8.39
CA LEU A 30 12.44 -18.74 7.57
C LEU A 30 12.48 -17.47 8.44
N TYR A 31 11.79 -17.48 9.58
CA TYR A 31 11.67 -16.32 10.49
C TYR A 31 12.60 -16.45 11.71
N ASP A 32 13.77 -17.02 11.53
CA ASP A 32 14.81 -17.09 12.58
C ASP A 32 15.48 -15.72 12.76
N TRP A 33 14.97 -14.93 13.69
CA TRP A 33 15.43 -13.57 13.99
C TRP A 33 16.72 -13.53 14.83
N ASP A 34 17.20 -14.63 15.36
CA ASP A 34 18.48 -14.68 16.09
C ASP A 34 19.66 -14.38 15.15
N ARG A 35 19.44 -14.51 13.85
CA ARG A 35 20.38 -14.14 12.78
C ARG A 35 20.38 -12.64 12.43
N TYR A 36 19.43 -11.86 12.97
CA TYR A 36 19.29 -10.44 12.65
C TYR A 36 20.08 -9.58 13.64
N ASP A 37 21.21 -9.09 13.20
CA ASP A 37 22.10 -8.19 13.98
C ASP A 37 22.20 -6.82 13.28
N ASN A 38 21.09 -6.13 13.12
CA ASN A 38 21.06 -4.80 12.54
C ASN A 38 20.36 -3.80 13.47
N ALA A 39 20.86 -2.57 13.48
CA ALA A 39 20.21 -1.49 14.20
C ALA A 39 18.82 -1.19 13.61
N LYS A 40 17.86 -0.93 14.50
CA LYS A 40 16.52 -0.49 14.08
C LYS A 40 16.58 0.86 13.39
N VAL A 41 15.80 1.00 12.33
CA VAL A 41 15.68 2.23 11.56
C VAL A 41 14.33 2.90 11.78
N ASP A 42 14.26 4.21 11.54
CA ASP A 42 13.00 4.93 11.46
C ASP A 42 12.30 4.58 10.15
N ALA A 43 10.97 4.41 10.18
CA ALA A 43 10.24 3.98 9.01
C ALA A 43 8.94 4.75 8.79
N PHE A 44 8.58 4.92 7.50
CA PHE A 44 7.26 5.35 7.04
C PHE A 44 6.61 4.22 6.25
N LEU A 45 5.51 3.69 6.75
CA LEU A 45 4.80 2.55 6.19
C LEU A 45 3.44 3.00 5.67
N LEU A 46 3.31 3.08 4.34
CA LEU A 46 2.07 3.48 3.68
C LEU A 46 1.14 2.28 3.51
N CYS A 47 0.15 2.19 4.41
CA CYS A 47 -0.90 1.18 4.32
C CYS A 47 -1.96 1.63 3.30
N PHE A 48 -2.21 0.80 2.28
CA PHE A 48 -3.06 1.19 1.16
C PHE A 48 -3.94 0.05 0.65
N ALA A 49 -5.05 0.43 0.02
CA ALA A 49 -5.80 -0.44 -0.88
C ALA A 49 -5.46 -0.09 -2.34
N ASN A 50 -5.50 -1.06 -3.22
CA ASN A 50 -5.20 -0.86 -4.64
C ASN A 50 -6.01 0.29 -5.24
N ARG A 51 -5.36 1.10 -6.10
CA ARG A 51 -5.95 2.24 -6.82
C ARG A 51 -6.43 3.40 -5.92
N SER A 52 -5.98 3.47 -4.68
CA SER A 52 -6.25 4.59 -3.77
C SER A 52 -5.46 5.86 -4.10
N GLY A 53 -4.48 5.81 -5.01
CA GLY A 53 -3.55 6.91 -5.25
C GLY A 53 -2.24 6.79 -4.48
N SER A 54 -1.96 5.64 -3.88
CA SER A 54 -0.76 5.38 -3.07
C SER A 54 0.55 5.61 -3.83
N THR A 55 0.59 5.32 -5.12
CA THR A 55 1.78 5.59 -5.96
C THR A 55 1.99 7.10 -6.16
N TYR A 56 0.92 7.89 -6.29
CA TYR A 56 1.00 9.35 -6.37
C TYR A 56 1.59 9.93 -5.07
N LEU A 57 1.02 9.53 -3.91
CA LEU A 57 1.52 9.96 -2.61
C LEU A 57 2.99 9.55 -2.40
N ALA A 58 3.34 8.29 -2.68
CA ALA A 58 4.70 7.78 -2.50
C ALA A 58 5.73 8.53 -3.36
N ASN A 59 5.39 8.91 -4.60
CA ASN A 59 6.26 9.73 -5.44
C ASN A 59 6.48 11.14 -4.88
N HIS A 60 5.43 11.78 -4.37
CA HIS A 60 5.59 13.07 -3.70
C HIS A 60 6.44 12.95 -2.44
N MET A 61 6.28 11.89 -1.66
CA MET A 61 7.12 11.63 -0.49
C MET A 61 8.57 11.32 -0.86
N ALA A 62 8.81 10.69 -2.00
CA ALA A 62 10.17 10.50 -2.52
C ALA A 62 10.83 11.83 -2.89
N SER A 63 10.10 12.76 -3.51
CA SER A 63 10.60 14.12 -3.80
C SER A 63 10.91 14.95 -2.55
N LEU A 64 10.37 14.55 -1.41
CA LEU A 64 10.65 15.13 -0.09
C LEU A 64 11.75 14.38 0.68
N GLY A 65 12.36 13.35 0.09
CA GLY A 65 13.40 12.55 0.72
C GLY A 65 12.90 11.57 1.77
N VAL A 66 11.57 11.45 1.97
CA VAL A 66 10.97 10.54 2.94
C VAL A 66 10.92 9.11 2.40
N PHE A 67 10.55 8.94 1.14
CA PHE A 67 10.70 7.67 0.44
C PHE A 67 12.03 7.62 -0.34
N SER A 68 12.59 6.43 -0.51
CA SER A 68 13.83 6.26 -1.24
C SER A 68 13.63 6.46 -2.74
N GLU A 69 14.43 7.32 -3.37
CA GLU A 69 14.41 7.56 -4.81
C GLU A 69 14.76 6.31 -5.64
N ARG A 70 15.52 5.37 -5.05
CA ARG A 70 16.00 4.15 -5.74
C ARG A 70 14.89 3.16 -6.08
N THR A 71 13.67 3.38 -5.61
CA THR A 71 12.60 2.36 -5.60
C THR A 71 11.46 2.61 -6.57
N LEU A 72 11.59 3.62 -7.42
CA LEU A 72 10.57 3.99 -8.39
C LEU A 72 10.16 2.86 -9.33
N HIS A 73 11.06 1.93 -9.63
CA HIS A 73 10.79 0.80 -10.51
C HIS A 73 9.90 -0.28 -9.87
N ASN A 74 9.89 -0.40 -8.53
CA ASN A 74 9.12 -1.41 -7.79
C ASN A 74 7.90 -0.82 -7.06
N ASN A 75 7.52 0.42 -7.34
CA ASN A 75 6.38 1.10 -6.71
C ASN A 75 6.40 1.05 -5.17
N PHE A 76 7.59 0.85 -4.54
CA PHE A 76 7.76 0.71 -3.07
C PHE A 76 7.06 -0.51 -2.46
N GLU A 77 6.70 -1.51 -3.25
CA GLU A 77 6.03 -2.75 -2.83
C GLU A 77 7.01 -3.91 -2.79
N TYR A 78 7.86 -3.96 -1.75
CA TYR A 78 8.95 -4.94 -1.63
C TYR A 78 8.49 -6.30 -1.12
N PHE A 79 7.39 -6.35 -0.37
CA PHE A 79 6.93 -7.53 0.36
C PHE A 79 5.98 -8.38 -0.48
N THR A 80 6.24 -8.47 -1.79
CA THR A 80 5.53 -9.41 -2.66
C THR A 80 6.25 -10.75 -2.67
N GLY A 81 5.48 -11.85 -2.71
CA GLY A 81 6.04 -13.20 -2.74
C GLY A 81 7.11 -13.39 -3.81
N PRO A 82 6.90 -12.96 -5.08
CA PRO A 82 7.92 -13.09 -6.13
C PRO A 82 9.23 -12.35 -5.82
N ILE A 83 9.20 -11.18 -5.19
CA ILE A 83 10.42 -10.44 -4.82
C ILE A 83 11.19 -11.19 -3.74
N ILE A 84 10.48 -11.63 -2.69
CA ILE A 84 11.08 -12.37 -1.57
C ILE A 84 11.69 -13.70 -2.07
N LEU A 85 10.92 -14.48 -2.83
CA LEU A 85 11.38 -15.75 -3.37
C LEU A 85 12.58 -15.58 -4.31
N ASN A 86 12.58 -14.55 -5.15
CA ASN A 86 13.74 -14.26 -6.01
C ASN A 86 15.01 -13.97 -5.18
N PHE A 87 14.88 -13.17 -4.10
CA PHE A 87 15.99 -12.89 -3.21
C PHE A 87 16.50 -14.18 -2.53
N LEU A 88 15.60 -14.98 -1.95
CA LEU A 88 15.97 -16.22 -1.25
C LEU A 88 16.60 -17.25 -2.18
N ARG A 89 16.12 -17.39 -3.41
CA ARG A 89 16.70 -18.29 -4.41
C ARG A 89 18.09 -17.85 -4.87
N GLN A 90 18.36 -16.55 -4.93
CA GLN A 90 19.68 -16.00 -5.26
C GLN A 90 20.65 -16.05 -4.06
N ASN A 91 20.14 -16.23 -2.85
CA ASN A 91 20.91 -16.27 -1.60
C ASN A 91 20.46 -17.48 -0.76
N PRO A 92 20.89 -18.72 -1.08
CA PRO A 92 20.36 -19.95 -0.48
C PRO A 92 20.49 -20.03 1.05
N ASP A 93 21.53 -19.41 1.60
CA ASP A 93 21.75 -19.35 3.06
C ASP A 93 20.98 -18.23 3.77
N ALA A 94 20.36 -17.32 3.00
CA ALA A 94 19.57 -16.24 3.55
C ALA A 94 18.19 -16.73 4.00
N ARG A 95 17.64 -16.00 4.97
CA ARG A 95 16.29 -16.14 5.51
C ARG A 95 15.60 -14.78 5.47
N PHE A 96 14.41 -14.68 6.01
CA PHE A 96 13.65 -13.44 6.03
C PHE A 96 14.36 -12.28 6.74
N PRO A 97 15.10 -12.49 7.85
CA PRO A 97 15.91 -11.44 8.46
C PRO A 97 16.97 -10.84 7.53
N GLU A 98 17.67 -11.65 6.74
CA GLU A 98 18.66 -11.16 5.77
C GLU A 98 17.99 -10.42 4.61
N PHE A 99 16.79 -10.86 4.19
CA PHE A 99 15.99 -10.10 3.23
C PHE A 99 15.60 -8.72 3.79
N MET A 100 15.17 -8.63 5.05
CA MET A 100 14.88 -7.37 5.72
C MET A 100 16.12 -6.47 5.81
N ALA A 101 17.26 -7.02 6.19
CA ALA A 101 18.54 -6.30 6.24
C ALA A 101 18.92 -5.76 4.85
N HIS A 102 18.74 -6.58 3.80
CA HIS A 102 18.97 -6.16 2.42
C HIS A 102 18.07 -5.01 2.01
N LEU A 103 16.75 -5.07 2.32
CA LEU A 103 15.84 -3.98 2.02
C LEU A 103 16.22 -2.69 2.73
N ILE A 104 16.48 -2.75 4.02
CA ILE A 104 16.85 -1.59 4.83
C ILE A 104 18.13 -0.94 4.30
N LYS A 105 19.17 -1.74 4.05
CA LYS A 105 20.45 -1.26 3.53
C LYS A 105 20.32 -0.55 2.17
N ASN A 106 19.49 -1.08 1.28
CA ASN A 106 19.43 -0.59 -0.09
C ASN A 106 18.34 0.46 -0.32
N PHE A 107 17.30 0.49 0.51
CA PHE A 107 16.10 1.30 0.29
C PHE A 107 15.78 2.29 1.41
N THR A 108 16.67 2.47 2.37
CA THR A 108 16.62 3.62 3.26
C THR A 108 16.97 4.88 2.46
N SER A 109 16.15 5.92 2.59
CA SER A 109 16.35 7.20 1.92
C SER A 109 17.61 7.90 2.43
N GLN A 110 18.08 8.90 1.70
CA GLN A 110 19.18 9.77 2.15
C GLN A 110 18.87 10.48 3.48
N SER A 111 17.59 10.70 3.75
CA SER A 111 17.10 11.27 5.01
C SER A 111 17.09 10.25 6.16
N GLY A 112 17.49 9.00 5.93
CA GLY A 112 17.60 7.95 6.94
C GLY A 112 16.27 7.28 7.28
N TYR A 113 15.25 7.36 6.43
CA TYR A 113 13.97 6.67 6.61
C TYR A 113 13.87 5.47 5.67
N PHE A 114 13.53 4.32 6.22
CA PHE A 114 13.03 3.21 5.42
C PHE A 114 11.55 3.46 5.11
N SER A 115 11.13 3.18 3.90
CA SER A 115 9.73 3.38 3.51
C SER A 115 9.25 2.29 2.57
N ALA A 116 8.01 1.84 2.79
CA ALA A 116 7.37 0.82 1.98
C ALA A 116 5.87 1.07 1.85
N LYS A 117 5.29 0.58 0.75
CA LYS A 117 3.84 0.47 0.56
C LYS A 117 3.41 -0.96 0.92
N LEU A 118 2.41 -1.07 1.77
CA LEU A 118 1.95 -2.33 2.36
C LEU A 118 0.42 -2.42 2.29
N SER A 119 -0.12 -3.56 1.90
CA SER A 119 -1.52 -3.89 2.19
C SER A 119 -1.65 -4.36 3.64
N ILE A 120 -2.87 -4.31 4.19
CA ILE A 120 -3.08 -4.65 5.60
C ILE A 120 -2.67 -6.09 5.94
N ASP A 121 -2.88 -7.02 5.05
CA ASP A 121 -2.45 -8.41 5.21
C ASP A 121 -0.92 -8.54 5.33
N ILE A 122 -0.15 -7.74 4.59
CA ILE A 122 1.32 -7.67 4.72
C ILE A 122 1.71 -7.02 6.05
N VAL A 123 1.04 -5.95 6.47
CA VAL A 123 1.29 -5.32 7.78
C VAL A 123 1.11 -6.33 8.90
N VAL A 124 0.01 -7.10 8.87
CA VAL A 124 -0.27 -8.17 9.84
C VAL A 124 0.80 -9.26 9.79
N TRP A 125 1.17 -9.72 8.60
CA TRP A 125 2.24 -10.70 8.41
C TRP A 125 3.56 -10.25 9.03
N LEU A 126 4.03 -9.04 8.70
CA LEU A 126 5.28 -8.49 9.26
C LEU A 126 5.22 -8.31 10.78
N THR A 127 4.03 -8.03 11.32
CA THR A 127 3.83 -7.92 12.78
C THR A 127 3.91 -9.29 13.45
N ARG A 128 3.19 -10.29 12.91
CA ARG A 128 3.16 -11.65 13.46
C ARG A 128 4.51 -12.36 13.40
N THR A 129 5.28 -12.13 12.36
CA THR A 129 6.64 -12.68 12.21
C THR A 129 7.70 -11.94 13.01
N GLY A 130 7.35 -10.84 13.69
CA GLY A 130 8.28 -10.05 14.51
C GLY A 130 9.09 -9.02 13.74
N ALA A 131 8.96 -8.94 12.41
CA ALA A 131 9.71 -8.00 11.57
C ALA A 131 9.51 -6.53 11.99
N MET A 132 8.25 -6.15 12.29
CA MET A 132 7.95 -4.78 12.73
C MET A 132 8.75 -4.39 13.98
N ALA A 133 8.75 -5.26 14.99
CA ALA A 133 9.42 -4.98 16.26
C ALA A 133 10.96 -5.07 16.18
N ARG A 134 11.51 -5.92 15.31
CA ARG A 134 12.94 -6.16 15.17
C ARG A 134 13.62 -5.13 14.27
N CYS A 135 12.95 -4.70 13.20
CA CYS A 135 13.57 -3.86 12.17
C CYS A 135 13.33 -2.36 12.37
N PHE A 136 12.23 -1.97 13.01
CA PHE A 136 11.84 -0.56 13.08
C PHE A 136 11.85 -0.04 14.53
N ARG A 137 12.33 1.20 14.69
CA ARG A 137 12.40 1.87 16.01
C ARG A 137 11.04 2.41 16.41
N ALA A 138 10.43 3.19 15.54
CA ALA A 138 9.14 3.81 15.73
C ALA A 138 8.47 3.97 14.35
N PRO A 139 7.88 2.90 13.80
CA PRO A 139 7.26 2.99 12.48
C PRO A 139 6.07 3.95 12.51
N ARG A 140 6.09 4.92 11.60
CA ARG A 140 4.96 5.82 11.36
C ARG A 140 4.11 5.25 10.24
N PHE A 141 2.85 5.02 10.55
CA PHE A 141 1.90 4.53 9.56
C PHE A 141 1.21 5.69 8.87
N LEU A 142 1.10 5.55 7.56
CA LEU A 142 0.34 6.45 6.72
C LEU A 142 -0.79 5.65 6.08
N THR A 143 -1.91 6.30 5.85
CA THR A 143 -3.01 5.74 5.07
C THR A 143 -3.38 6.68 3.94
N ILE A 144 -3.88 6.13 2.86
CA ILE A 144 -4.50 6.92 1.80
C ILE A 144 -5.83 6.31 1.42
N ILE A 145 -6.86 7.12 1.52
CA ILE A 145 -8.22 6.75 1.11
C ILE A 145 -8.62 7.52 -0.15
N ARG A 146 -9.54 6.94 -0.91
CA ARG A 146 -10.22 7.60 -2.01
C ARG A 146 -11.71 7.69 -1.69
N ARG A 147 -12.29 8.90 -1.64
CA ARG A 147 -13.69 9.10 -1.26
C ARG A 147 -14.62 8.31 -2.17
N ASN A 148 -14.39 8.38 -3.48
CA ASN A 148 -15.18 7.63 -4.44
C ASN A 148 -14.70 6.18 -4.56
N ILE A 149 -15.26 5.31 -3.71
CA ILE A 149 -14.91 3.88 -3.67
C ILE A 149 -15.33 3.16 -4.96
N ILE A 150 -16.42 3.59 -5.64
CA ILE A 150 -16.86 2.99 -6.89
C ILE A 150 -15.84 3.28 -7.99
N ALA A 151 -15.43 4.53 -8.14
CA ALA A 151 -14.40 4.89 -9.10
C ALA A 151 -13.05 4.21 -8.80
N GLN A 152 -12.73 3.96 -7.52
CA GLN A 152 -11.55 3.18 -7.12
C GLN A 152 -11.66 1.72 -7.57
N ALA A 153 -12.82 1.10 -7.34
CA ALA A 153 -13.09 -0.28 -7.70
C ALA A 153 -13.07 -0.50 -9.22
N ILE A 154 -13.68 0.39 -9.98
CA ILE A 154 -13.64 0.37 -11.45
C ILE A 154 -12.21 0.48 -11.97
N SER A 155 -11.43 1.43 -11.43
CA SER A 155 -10.01 1.55 -11.77
C SER A 155 -9.22 0.28 -11.45
N HIS A 156 -9.60 -0.45 -10.39
CA HIS A 156 -8.99 -1.73 -10.02
C HIS A 156 -9.36 -2.83 -11.03
N VAL A 157 -10.62 -2.96 -11.40
CA VAL A 157 -11.09 -3.94 -12.39
C VAL A 157 -10.41 -3.70 -13.75
N ILE A 158 -10.36 -2.46 -14.22
CA ILE A 158 -9.64 -2.10 -15.45
C ILE A 158 -8.17 -2.48 -15.37
N ALA A 159 -7.50 -2.19 -14.24
CA ALA A 159 -6.10 -2.55 -14.06
C ALA A 159 -5.88 -4.07 -14.05
N MET A 160 -6.82 -4.85 -13.53
CA MET A 160 -6.76 -6.32 -13.58
C MET A 160 -6.92 -6.84 -15.02
N GLN A 161 -7.86 -6.32 -15.79
CA GLN A 161 -8.11 -6.73 -17.17
C GLN A 161 -6.96 -6.34 -18.13
N THR A 162 -6.33 -5.20 -17.88
CA THR A 162 -5.22 -4.69 -18.72
C THR A 162 -3.84 -5.07 -18.23
N SER A 163 -3.70 -5.58 -16.99
CA SER A 163 -2.41 -5.70 -16.29
C SER A 163 -1.64 -4.37 -16.17
N GLN A 164 -2.32 -3.23 -16.36
CA GLN A 164 -1.75 -1.90 -16.28
C GLN A 164 -1.96 -1.27 -14.90
N TRP A 165 -1.00 -1.46 -14.03
CA TRP A 165 -1.05 -0.95 -12.66
C TRP A 165 -0.55 0.49 -12.50
N THR A 166 0.25 0.97 -13.45
CA THR A 166 0.80 2.35 -13.45
C THR A 166 0.71 2.96 -14.85
N SER A 167 0.73 4.29 -14.94
CA SER A 167 0.79 5.01 -16.22
C SER A 167 2.10 4.79 -16.99
N LEU A 168 3.10 4.23 -16.34
CA LEU A 168 4.44 4.02 -16.89
C LEU A 168 4.55 2.76 -17.76
N LYS A 169 3.62 1.81 -17.60
CA LYS A 169 3.59 0.58 -18.41
C LYS A 169 2.36 0.65 -19.32
N ARG A 170 2.57 0.89 -20.61
CA ARG A 170 1.53 0.64 -21.61
C ARG A 170 1.44 -0.86 -21.85
N THR A 171 0.29 -1.44 -21.61
CA THR A 171 -0.02 -2.81 -22.01
C THR A 171 -0.72 -2.83 -23.35
N LYS A 172 -0.66 -3.98 -24.03
CA LYS A 172 -1.31 -4.21 -25.31
C LYS A 172 -2.82 -3.97 -25.21
N ASP A 173 -3.45 -3.67 -26.35
CA ASP A 173 -4.89 -3.49 -26.50
C ASP A 173 -5.65 -4.69 -25.89
N ALA A 174 -6.16 -4.48 -24.68
CA ALA A 174 -7.03 -5.43 -24.02
C ALA A 174 -8.49 -5.03 -24.29
N THR A 175 -9.30 -5.96 -24.71
CA THR A 175 -10.75 -5.74 -24.79
C THR A 175 -11.29 -5.62 -23.38
N LEU A 176 -11.71 -4.41 -23.00
CA LEU A 176 -12.28 -4.14 -21.69
C LEU A 176 -13.76 -4.53 -21.65
N THR A 177 -14.13 -5.28 -20.64
CA THR A 177 -15.51 -5.76 -20.45
C THR A 177 -16.08 -5.21 -19.14
N PHE A 178 -17.22 -4.54 -19.22
CA PHE A 178 -17.96 -4.13 -18.03
C PHE A 178 -18.52 -5.35 -17.32
N ASN A 179 -18.07 -5.59 -16.09
CA ASN A 179 -18.55 -6.67 -15.24
C ASN A 179 -18.94 -6.11 -13.87
N PRO A 180 -20.24 -5.95 -13.59
CA PRO A 180 -20.71 -5.38 -12.32
C PRO A 180 -20.37 -6.24 -11.12
N ASP A 181 -20.30 -7.58 -11.26
CA ASP A 181 -19.95 -8.47 -10.15
C ASP A 181 -18.49 -8.30 -9.74
N GLU A 182 -17.57 -8.14 -10.69
CA GLU A 182 -16.17 -7.84 -10.40
C GLU A 182 -16.01 -6.47 -9.73
N ILE A 183 -16.79 -5.47 -10.17
CA ILE A 183 -16.81 -4.14 -9.55
C ILE A 183 -17.32 -4.24 -8.11
N ALA A 184 -18.44 -4.93 -7.88
CA ALA A 184 -18.99 -5.14 -6.53
C ALA A 184 -18.02 -5.90 -5.63
N ALA A 185 -17.38 -6.96 -6.12
CA ALA A 185 -16.34 -7.69 -5.40
C ALA A 185 -15.14 -6.81 -5.04
N SER A 186 -14.75 -5.91 -5.95
CA SER A 186 -13.68 -4.94 -5.71
C SER A 186 -14.07 -3.89 -4.68
N VAL A 187 -15.29 -3.34 -4.72
CA VAL A 187 -15.84 -2.44 -3.69
C VAL A 187 -15.78 -3.10 -2.32
N ARG A 188 -16.29 -4.34 -2.21
CA ARG A 188 -16.27 -5.11 -0.97
C ARG A 188 -14.84 -5.30 -0.45
N ARG A 189 -13.90 -5.69 -1.30
CA ARG A 189 -12.49 -5.89 -0.93
C ARG A 189 -11.86 -4.61 -0.38
N ILE A 190 -12.11 -3.47 -1.02
CA ILE A 190 -11.60 -2.17 -0.57
C ILE A 190 -12.22 -1.78 0.77
N ALA A 191 -13.54 -1.93 0.93
CA ALA A 191 -14.24 -1.60 2.16
C ALA A 191 -13.76 -2.46 3.34
N VAL A 192 -13.66 -3.78 3.15
CA VAL A 192 -13.15 -4.71 4.16
C VAL A 192 -11.70 -4.40 4.50
N GLY A 193 -10.84 -4.15 3.51
CA GLY A 193 -9.44 -3.78 3.75
C GLY A 193 -9.29 -2.51 4.58
N ARG A 194 -10.13 -1.49 4.35
CA ARG A 194 -10.16 -0.27 5.18
C ARG A 194 -10.57 -0.55 6.62
N ALA A 195 -11.68 -1.30 6.80
CA ALA A 195 -12.16 -1.67 8.13
C ALA A 195 -11.12 -2.48 8.91
N LEU A 196 -10.47 -3.45 8.27
CA LEU A 196 -9.40 -4.22 8.90
C LEU A 196 -8.18 -3.35 9.25
N SER A 197 -7.82 -2.37 8.42
CA SER A 197 -6.74 -1.44 8.75
C SER A 197 -7.08 -0.62 10.00
N GLU A 198 -8.30 -0.11 10.11
CA GLU A 198 -8.79 0.63 11.27
C GLU A 198 -8.75 -0.25 12.54
N VAL A 199 -9.24 -1.49 12.45
CA VAL A 199 -9.18 -2.46 13.55
C VAL A 199 -7.75 -2.72 13.99
N PHE A 200 -6.83 -2.97 13.04
CA PHE A 200 -5.41 -3.19 13.34
C PHE A 200 -4.79 -2.01 14.08
N PHE A 201 -4.97 -0.80 13.55
CA PHE A 201 -4.41 0.41 14.16
C PHE A 201 -4.98 0.66 15.56
N THR A 202 -6.29 0.46 15.73
CA THR A 202 -6.94 0.62 17.04
C THR A 202 -6.38 -0.36 18.07
N PHE A 203 -6.25 -1.64 17.73
CA PHE A 203 -5.71 -2.64 18.66
C PHE A 203 -4.24 -2.41 19.03
N HIS A 204 -3.48 -1.81 18.13
CA HIS A 204 -2.08 -1.48 18.38
C HIS A 204 -1.85 -0.07 18.96
N GLY A 205 -2.92 0.69 19.24
CA GLY A 205 -2.81 2.07 19.73
C GLY A 205 -2.12 3.02 18.74
N ILE A 206 -2.26 2.75 17.43
CA ILE A 206 -1.63 3.49 16.35
C ILE A 206 -2.63 4.51 15.80
N THR A 207 -2.21 5.77 15.72
CA THR A 207 -2.93 6.80 14.97
C THR A 207 -2.19 7.04 13.65
N PRO A 208 -2.68 6.51 12.51
CA PRO A 208 -2.03 6.71 11.22
C PRO A 208 -2.21 8.15 10.75
N ILE A 209 -1.25 8.62 9.94
CA ILE A 209 -1.37 9.88 9.21
C ILE A 209 -2.22 9.60 7.98
N GLU A 210 -3.42 10.17 7.93
CA GLU A 210 -4.35 9.94 6.85
C GLU A 210 -4.25 10.99 5.75
N PHE A 211 -4.19 10.52 4.50
CA PHE A 211 -4.32 11.33 3.29
C PHE A 211 -5.59 10.96 2.53
N VAL A 212 -6.23 11.95 1.96
CA VAL A 212 -7.36 11.75 1.04
C VAL A 212 -6.89 12.05 -0.38
N TYR A 213 -7.06 11.09 -1.28
CA TYR A 213 -6.55 11.18 -2.66
C TYR A 213 -7.02 12.44 -3.37
N GLU A 214 -8.31 12.74 -3.28
CA GLU A 214 -8.91 13.90 -3.95
C GLU A 214 -8.30 15.21 -3.45
N ASP A 215 -7.99 15.32 -2.15
CA ASP A 215 -7.44 16.53 -1.55
C ASP A 215 -5.99 16.75 -1.98
N ILE A 216 -5.16 15.71 -1.91
CA ILE A 216 -3.75 15.84 -2.31
C ILE A 216 -3.56 16.01 -3.82
N VAL A 217 -4.53 15.60 -4.64
CA VAL A 217 -4.53 15.89 -6.09
C VAL A 217 -4.95 17.32 -6.36
N ALA A 218 -5.92 17.86 -5.60
CA ALA A 218 -6.34 19.24 -5.71
C ALA A 218 -5.28 20.21 -5.18
N ASP A 219 -4.62 19.85 -4.08
CA ASP A 219 -3.52 20.62 -3.48
C ASP A 219 -2.37 19.71 -3.02
N PRO A 220 -1.37 19.46 -3.87
CA PRO A 220 -0.22 18.64 -3.51
C PRO A 220 0.63 19.20 -2.35
N THR A 221 0.50 20.49 -2.02
CA THR A 221 1.24 21.10 -0.91
C THR A 221 0.83 20.53 0.44
N LEU A 222 -0.38 19.97 0.55
CA LEU A 222 -0.87 19.29 1.75
C LEU A 222 0.05 18.14 2.19
N ILE A 223 0.69 17.45 1.24
CA ILE A 223 1.62 16.35 1.57
C ILE A 223 2.82 16.90 2.34
N ARG A 224 3.42 17.98 1.85
CA ARG A 224 4.55 18.63 2.52
C ARG A 224 4.14 19.21 3.87
N THR A 225 3.03 19.93 3.91
CA THR A 225 2.52 20.57 5.13
C THR A 225 2.27 19.54 6.23
N THR A 226 1.61 18.43 5.90
CA THR A 226 1.36 17.34 6.85
C THR A 226 2.66 16.72 7.34
N LEU A 227 3.61 16.46 6.44
CA LEU A 227 4.87 15.81 6.80
C LEU A 227 5.82 16.75 7.58
N SER A 228 5.80 18.06 7.35
CA SER A 228 6.66 19.02 8.06
C SER A 228 6.39 19.11 9.56
N GLY A 229 5.22 18.67 10.02
CA GLY A 229 4.92 18.53 11.45
C GLY A 229 5.47 17.23 12.07
N ILE A 230 6.03 16.32 11.27
CA ILE A 230 6.39 14.97 11.70
C ILE A 230 7.84 14.63 11.35
N VAL A 231 8.31 15.12 10.23
CA VAL A 231 9.67 14.95 9.72
C VAL A 231 10.45 16.21 10.03
N ASP A 232 11.67 16.05 10.53
CA ASP A 232 12.60 17.17 10.69
C ASP A 232 12.76 17.88 9.32
N PRO A 233 12.41 19.17 9.22
CA PRO A 233 12.51 19.92 7.97
C PRO A 233 13.92 19.90 7.34
N SER A 234 14.96 19.83 8.17
CA SER A 234 16.35 19.73 7.70
C SER A 234 16.65 18.42 6.96
N ARG A 235 15.85 17.40 7.20
CA ARG A 235 15.91 16.07 6.54
C ARG A 235 15.01 15.98 5.31
N MET A 236 14.24 17.03 5.01
CA MET A 236 13.40 17.08 3.82
C MET A 236 14.18 17.68 2.65
N ASN A 237 14.34 16.91 1.60
CA ASN A 237 14.98 17.33 0.37
C ASN A 237 13.92 17.83 -0.63
N ASN A 238 14.29 18.84 -1.44
CA ASN A 238 13.51 19.29 -2.59
C ASN A 238 14.07 18.64 -3.86
N VAL A 239 13.76 17.39 -4.08
CA VAL A 239 14.10 16.70 -5.32
C VAL A 239 12.86 16.66 -6.20
N PRO A 240 12.93 17.02 -7.47
CA PRO A 240 11.78 16.87 -8.36
C PRO A 240 11.26 15.43 -8.34
N PRO A 241 9.95 15.21 -8.34
CA PRO A 241 9.42 13.85 -8.43
C PRO A 241 9.95 13.23 -9.73
N PRO A 242 10.58 12.06 -9.65
CA PRO A 242 11.31 11.49 -10.80
C PRO A 242 10.37 11.04 -11.92
N LEU A 243 9.06 11.01 -11.70
CA LEU A 243 8.08 10.51 -12.66
C LEU A 243 6.84 11.39 -12.68
N ARG A 244 6.49 11.87 -13.87
CA ARG A 244 5.17 12.45 -14.12
C ARG A 244 4.14 11.32 -14.17
N LEU A 245 3.39 11.14 -13.10
CA LEU A 245 2.26 10.20 -13.10
C LEU A 245 1.06 10.88 -13.75
N GLU A 246 0.58 10.29 -14.83
CA GLU A 246 -0.65 10.71 -15.47
C GLU A 246 -1.87 10.07 -14.81
N ARG A 247 -2.97 10.82 -14.75
CA ARG A 247 -4.27 10.27 -14.32
C ARG A 247 -4.73 9.23 -15.31
N GLN A 248 -4.86 7.97 -14.87
CA GLN A 248 -5.29 6.86 -15.73
C GLN A 248 -6.82 6.79 -15.95
N ALA A 249 -7.59 7.63 -15.25
CA ALA A 249 -9.04 7.66 -15.43
C ALA A 249 -9.39 8.26 -16.80
N THR A 250 -10.07 7.49 -17.59
CA THR A 250 -10.57 7.86 -18.93
C THR A 250 -12.09 8.08 -18.90
N GLY A 251 -12.69 8.48 -20.02
CA GLY A 251 -14.14 8.53 -20.19
C GLY A 251 -14.84 7.21 -19.88
N LEU A 252 -14.18 6.08 -20.14
CA LEU A 252 -14.67 4.74 -19.82
C LEU A 252 -14.90 4.53 -18.32
N ASN A 253 -14.04 5.08 -17.45
CA ASN A 253 -14.24 4.98 -16.01
C ASN A 253 -15.53 5.67 -15.57
N ALA A 254 -15.83 6.84 -16.14
CA ALA A 254 -17.06 7.58 -15.85
C ALA A 254 -18.30 6.85 -16.40
N GLU A 255 -18.21 6.30 -17.61
CA GLU A 255 -19.28 5.48 -18.20
C GLU A 255 -19.60 4.26 -17.32
N TRP A 256 -18.57 3.52 -16.91
CA TRP A 256 -18.76 2.34 -16.06
C TRP A 256 -19.30 2.70 -14.68
N GLU A 257 -18.90 3.84 -14.12
CA GLU A 257 -19.44 4.33 -12.85
C GLU A 257 -20.92 4.63 -12.95
N GLU A 258 -21.35 5.34 -14.00
CA GLU A 258 -22.75 5.64 -14.24
C GLU A 258 -23.57 4.35 -14.44
N ARG A 259 -23.11 3.43 -15.29
CA ARG A 259 -23.76 2.12 -15.51
C ARG A 259 -23.88 1.32 -14.20
N PHE A 260 -22.82 1.32 -13.37
CA PHE A 260 -22.83 0.60 -12.10
C PHE A 260 -23.82 1.23 -11.11
N ARG A 261 -23.89 2.56 -11.03
CA ARG A 261 -24.84 3.28 -10.17
C ARG A 261 -26.29 3.04 -10.55
N GLN A 262 -26.58 2.88 -11.83
CA GLN A 262 -27.93 2.59 -12.33
C GLN A 262 -28.48 1.23 -11.89
N LEU A 263 -27.63 0.31 -11.43
CA LEU A 263 -28.06 -0.98 -10.89
C LEU A 263 -28.71 -0.85 -9.50
N PHE A 264 -28.54 0.28 -8.83
CA PHE A 264 -29.05 0.49 -7.48
C PHE A 264 -30.28 1.42 -7.52
N PRO A 265 -31.36 1.07 -6.77
CA PRO A 265 -32.52 1.93 -6.69
C PRO A 265 -32.16 3.27 -6.04
N LYS A 266 -32.69 4.37 -6.57
CA LYS A 266 -32.59 5.67 -5.91
C LYS A 266 -33.40 5.63 -4.62
N LEU A 267 -32.73 5.82 -3.49
CA LEU A 267 -33.36 5.82 -2.16
C LEU A 267 -33.98 7.18 -1.78
N VAL A 268 -33.55 8.24 -2.47
CA VAL A 268 -34.05 9.60 -2.27
C VAL A 268 -34.43 10.14 -3.63
N ALA A 269 -35.62 10.76 -3.75
CA ALA A 269 -35.96 11.54 -4.94
C ALA A 269 -34.94 12.66 -5.10
N ASP A 270 -34.53 12.95 -6.33
CA ASP A 270 -33.63 14.08 -6.60
C ASP A 270 -34.26 15.32 -5.97
N VAL A 271 -33.70 15.78 -4.86
CA VAL A 271 -33.98 17.10 -4.33
C VAL A 271 -33.38 18.03 -5.36
N GLY A 272 -34.26 18.64 -6.18
CA GLY A 272 -33.84 19.44 -7.31
C GLY A 272 -32.74 20.41 -6.90
N SER A 273 -31.71 20.47 -7.72
CA SER A 273 -30.70 21.52 -7.59
C SER A 273 -31.44 22.85 -7.52
N PRO A 274 -31.15 23.69 -6.51
CA PRO A 274 -31.70 25.05 -6.53
C PRO A 274 -31.26 25.72 -7.81
N ALA A 275 -32.24 26.31 -8.51
CA ALA A 275 -32.09 27.02 -9.78
C ALA A 275 -31.13 28.23 -9.64
#